data_ce55c38cd95419deac3cde40414ae2e5
#
_entry.id   ce55c38cd95419deac3cde40414ae2e5
#
_cell.length_a   1.000
_cell.length_b   1.000
_cell.length_c   1.000
_cell.angle_alpha   90.00
_cell.angle_beta   90.00
_cell.angle_gamma   90.00
#
_symmetry.space_group_name_H-M   'P 1'
#
loop_
_entity.id
_entity.type
_entity.pdbx_description
1 polymer ?
#
loop_
_entity_poly.entity_id
_entity_poly.type
_entity_poly.pdbx_seq_one_letter_code
_entity_poly.pdbx_strand_id
1 'polypeptide(L)'
;MNPILKKNRLILFGLLALLLTGAGVALFVENEPAPLEFQAQMGVSIISPPITLPDTNLIDQEGSPFHLKSLKGHWSLLFFGYTHCPDICPTTLTNMNQVAKTAGNEDIKYVFVTLDPQRDTPEKLKEYVHYFNTDFIALTGDKKNIDQLAEAVGVIYEFSNNDSNSYEVNHYSAILVVDPQGRLRAHILPPHPASKMVNVITKIRDYYGE
;
A
#
# COMPACT_ATOMS: atom_id res chain seq x y z
N MET A 1 1.87 50.04 40.96
CA MET A 1 1.58 48.91 40.01
C MET A 1 1.39 47.65 40.85
N ASN A 2 0.18 47.11 40.86
CA ASN A 2 -0.33 46.13 41.85
C ASN A 2 0.43 44.78 41.70
N PRO A 3 1.10 44.24 42.75
CA PRO A 3 1.89 43.01 42.67
C PRO A 3 1.08 41.77 42.32
N ILE A 4 -0.22 41.78 42.57
CA ILE A 4 -1.14 40.69 42.26
C ILE A 4 -1.32 40.56 40.75
N LEU A 5 -1.35 41.64 39.97
CA LEU A 5 -1.46 41.64 38.53
C LEU A 5 -0.19 41.09 37.83
N LYS A 6 0.97 41.29 38.43
CA LYS A 6 2.25 40.75 37.92
C LYS A 6 2.32 39.21 38.08
N LYS A 7 1.84 38.71 39.23
CA LYS A 7 1.82 37.27 39.54
C LYS A 7 0.86 36.52 38.64
N ASN A 8 -0.32 37.07 38.37
CA ASN A 8 -1.31 36.44 37.48
C ASN A 8 -0.87 36.42 36.01
N ARG A 9 -0.13 37.44 35.55
CA ARG A 9 0.44 37.44 34.19
C ARG A 9 1.53 36.38 34.03
N LEU A 10 2.39 36.16 35.02
CA LEU A 10 3.41 35.08 34.97
C LEU A 10 2.79 33.69 34.94
N ILE A 11 1.73 33.47 35.70
CA ILE A 11 1.00 32.21 35.72
C ILE A 11 0.31 31.97 34.36
N LEU A 12 -0.29 32.99 33.75
CA LEU A 12 -0.94 32.91 32.46
C LEU A 12 0.06 32.59 31.33
N PHE A 13 1.26 33.22 31.36
CA PHE A 13 2.31 32.91 30.38
C PHE A 13 2.88 31.49 30.57
N GLY A 14 3.01 31.03 31.83
CA GLY A 14 3.44 29.65 32.10
C GLY A 14 2.44 28.61 31.59
N LEU A 15 1.14 28.83 31.80
CA LEU A 15 0.08 27.96 31.29
C LEU A 15 0.01 27.96 29.76
N LEU A 16 0.18 29.12 29.12
CA LEU A 16 0.20 29.24 27.66
C LEU A 16 1.42 28.54 27.06
N ALA A 17 2.60 28.66 27.70
CA ALA A 17 3.81 27.95 27.27
C ALA A 17 3.66 26.43 27.42
N LEU A 18 3.01 25.94 28.49
CA LEU A 18 2.73 24.52 28.70
C LEU A 18 1.75 23.96 27.63
N LEU A 19 0.74 24.76 27.28
CA LEU A 19 -0.22 24.38 26.20
C LEU A 19 0.46 24.33 24.81
N LEU A 20 1.36 25.29 24.54
CA LEU A 20 2.09 25.32 23.27
C LEU A 20 3.13 24.17 23.16
N THR A 21 3.80 23.83 24.26
CA THR A 21 4.71 22.68 24.30
C THR A 21 3.96 21.35 24.25
N GLY A 22 2.81 21.24 24.94
CA GLY A 22 1.95 20.07 24.87
C GLY A 22 1.36 19.84 23.47
N ALA A 23 0.89 20.89 22.80
CA ALA A 23 0.42 20.81 21.42
C ALA A 23 1.55 20.49 20.43
N GLY A 24 2.77 21.02 20.65
CA GLY A 24 3.94 20.71 19.84
C GLY A 24 4.37 19.24 19.97
N VAL A 25 4.33 18.69 21.18
CA VAL A 25 4.64 17.29 21.42
C VAL A 25 3.58 16.36 20.79
N ALA A 26 2.29 16.72 20.88
CA ALA A 26 1.22 15.94 20.27
C ALA A 26 1.35 15.87 18.73
N LEU A 27 1.80 16.95 18.08
CA LEU A 27 2.02 16.97 16.63
C LEU A 27 3.25 16.16 16.18
N PHE A 28 4.19 15.85 17.08
CA PHE A 28 5.37 15.02 16.79
C PHE A 28 5.17 13.54 17.07
N VAL A 29 4.14 13.14 17.81
CA VAL A 29 3.89 11.73 18.17
C VAL A 29 3.23 10.93 17.02
N GLU A 30 2.70 11.61 16.00
CA GLU A 30 1.93 10.94 14.92
C GLU A 30 2.76 10.16 13.89
N ASN A 31 4.11 10.08 14.00
CA ASN A 31 4.95 9.43 12.97
C ASN A 31 6.07 8.54 13.52
N GLU A 32 5.95 7.99 14.70
CA GLU A 32 6.92 6.99 15.16
C GLU A 32 6.79 5.71 14.30
N PRO A 33 7.88 5.22 13.69
CA PRO A 33 7.84 3.97 12.95
C PRO A 33 7.48 2.81 13.89
N ALA A 34 6.69 1.88 13.40
CA ALA A 34 6.36 0.67 14.17
C ALA A 34 7.64 -0.02 14.67
N PRO A 35 7.66 -0.52 15.92
CA PRO A 35 8.85 -1.15 16.49
C PRO A 35 9.47 -2.19 15.56
N LEU A 36 10.79 -2.26 15.49
CA LEU A 36 11.52 -3.22 14.65
C LEU A 36 11.11 -4.67 14.93
N GLU A 37 10.83 -4.99 16.21
CA GLU A 37 10.33 -6.31 16.61
C GLU A 37 8.98 -6.65 15.94
N PHE A 38 8.06 -5.68 15.85
CA PHE A 38 6.79 -5.86 15.14
C PHE A 38 7.03 -6.17 13.68
N GLN A 39 7.91 -5.40 13.01
CA GLN A 39 8.23 -5.61 11.61
C GLN A 39 8.82 -7.00 11.36
N ALA A 40 9.79 -7.42 12.16
CA ALA A 40 10.44 -8.72 12.05
C ALA A 40 9.47 -9.89 12.29
N GLN A 41 8.66 -9.83 13.36
CA GLN A 41 7.69 -10.89 13.70
C GLN A 41 6.61 -11.05 12.64
N MET A 42 6.17 -9.94 12.05
CA MET A 42 5.08 -9.94 11.07
C MET A 42 5.57 -10.13 9.63
N GLY A 43 6.88 -10.11 9.37
CA GLY A 43 7.43 -10.12 8.02
C GLY A 43 6.91 -8.94 7.20
N VAL A 44 6.99 -7.74 7.77
CA VAL A 44 6.51 -6.48 7.20
C VAL A 44 7.65 -5.48 7.20
N SER A 45 7.76 -4.68 6.15
CA SER A 45 8.61 -3.50 6.12
C SER A 45 7.72 -2.26 6.16
N ILE A 46 7.79 -1.50 7.24
CA ILE A 46 7.04 -0.24 7.40
C ILE A 46 7.76 0.87 6.66
N ILE A 47 7.00 1.65 5.92
CA ILE A 47 7.48 2.81 5.14
C ILE A 47 7.24 4.08 5.96
N SER A 48 8.32 4.69 6.41
CA SER A 48 8.29 5.93 7.21
C SER A 48 9.41 6.88 6.73
N PRO A 49 9.08 8.11 6.30
CA PRO A 49 7.73 8.63 6.12
C PRO A 49 6.97 7.90 5.01
N PRO A 50 5.61 7.93 5.03
CA PRO A 50 4.80 7.25 4.01
C PRO A 50 4.97 7.90 2.63
N ILE A 51 4.95 7.08 1.57
CA ILE A 51 5.13 7.53 0.19
C ILE A 51 3.77 7.77 -0.47
N THR A 52 3.51 8.98 -0.91
CA THR A 52 2.31 9.26 -1.72
C THR A 52 2.44 8.58 -3.08
N LEU A 53 1.40 7.83 -3.48
CA LEU A 53 1.38 7.20 -4.80
C LEU A 53 1.42 8.28 -5.91
N PRO A 54 2.24 8.10 -6.95
CA PRO A 54 2.31 9.04 -8.07
C PRO A 54 1.01 9.02 -8.89
N ASP A 55 0.67 10.14 -9.50
CA ASP A 55 -0.44 10.20 -10.48
C ASP A 55 0.10 9.74 -11.84
N THR A 56 -0.04 8.45 -12.12
CA THR A 56 0.37 7.81 -13.38
C THR A 56 -0.86 7.49 -14.24
N ASN A 57 -0.70 7.55 -15.57
CA ASN A 57 -1.75 7.18 -16.51
C ASN A 57 -1.81 5.65 -16.65
N LEU A 58 -2.74 5.03 -15.96
CA LEU A 58 -2.99 3.59 -16.02
C LEU A 58 -4.33 3.33 -16.71
N ILE A 59 -4.54 2.06 -17.07
CA ILE A 59 -5.76 1.55 -17.69
C ILE A 59 -6.21 0.35 -16.85
N ASP A 60 -7.50 0.28 -16.54
CA ASP A 60 -8.07 -0.85 -15.84
C ASP A 60 -8.39 -2.02 -16.78
N GLN A 61 -8.84 -3.13 -16.22
CA GLN A 61 -9.23 -4.33 -16.98
C GLN A 61 -10.45 -4.13 -17.88
N GLU A 62 -11.18 -3.02 -17.75
CA GLU A 62 -12.29 -2.66 -18.64
C GLU A 62 -11.83 -1.77 -19.81
N GLY A 63 -10.52 -1.48 -19.89
CA GLY A 63 -9.95 -0.57 -20.88
C GLY A 63 -10.17 0.91 -20.57
N SER A 64 -10.62 1.24 -19.36
CA SER A 64 -10.90 2.61 -18.94
C SER A 64 -9.68 3.25 -18.25
N PRO A 65 -9.48 4.57 -18.40
CA PRO A 65 -8.45 5.28 -17.65
C PRO A 65 -8.63 5.11 -16.14
N PHE A 66 -7.56 4.73 -15.44
CA PHE A 66 -7.56 4.54 -14.00
C PHE A 66 -6.59 5.50 -13.32
N HIS A 67 -7.07 6.22 -12.33
CA HIS A 67 -6.28 7.13 -11.51
C HIS A 67 -6.09 6.55 -10.12
N LEU A 68 -4.86 6.44 -9.63
CA LEU A 68 -4.56 5.92 -8.29
C LEU A 68 -5.21 6.74 -7.17
N LYS A 69 -5.55 8.00 -7.43
CA LYS A 69 -6.36 8.82 -6.50
C LYS A 69 -7.77 8.27 -6.21
N SER A 70 -8.30 7.40 -7.09
CA SER A 70 -9.61 6.73 -6.85
C SER A 70 -9.55 5.68 -5.73
N LEU A 71 -8.35 5.29 -5.30
CA LEU A 71 -8.14 4.44 -4.13
C LEU A 71 -8.29 5.19 -2.81
N LYS A 72 -8.30 6.53 -2.81
CA LYS A 72 -8.50 7.33 -1.60
C LYS A 72 -9.86 7.05 -0.95
N GLY A 73 -9.88 7.06 0.37
CA GLY A 73 -11.03 6.68 1.18
C GLY A 73 -11.09 5.18 1.49
N HIS A 74 -10.19 4.38 0.92
CA HIS A 74 -10.13 2.94 1.15
C HIS A 74 -8.70 2.51 1.49
N TRP A 75 -8.57 1.53 2.36
CA TRP A 75 -7.36 0.73 2.42
C TRP A 75 -7.22 -0.05 1.12
N SER A 76 -5.99 -0.22 0.64
CA SER A 76 -5.75 -0.94 -0.62
C SER A 76 -4.56 -1.87 -0.48
N LEU A 77 -4.66 -3.05 -1.06
CA LEU A 77 -3.58 -4.01 -1.21
C LEU A 77 -3.19 -4.06 -2.68
N LEU A 78 -1.98 -3.58 -3.00
CA LEU A 78 -1.44 -3.63 -4.35
C LEU A 78 -0.44 -4.77 -4.46
N PHE A 79 -0.57 -5.57 -5.51
CA PHE A 79 0.36 -6.63 -5.84
C PHE A 79 0.83 -6.50 -7.29
N PHE A 80 2.14 -6.43 -7.48
CA PHE A 80 2.74 -6.38 -8.79
C PHE A 80 3.07 -7.79 -9.27
N GLY A 81 2.74 -8.10 -10.52
CA GLY A 81 2.94 -9.41 -11.09
C GLY A 81 2.71 -9.43 -12.59
N TYR A 82 2.46 -10.61 -13.16
CA TYR A 82 2.12 -10.78 -14.57
C TYR A 82 1.32 -12.07 -14.77
N THR A 83 0.49 -12.12 -15.82
CA THR A 83 -0.47 -13.26 -15.99
C THR A 83 0.22 -14.58 -16.30
N HIS A 84 1.43 -14.56 -16.89
CA HIS A 84 2.21 -15.75 -17.23
C HIS A 84 3.09 -16.27 -16.09
N CYS A 85 2.96 -15.71 -14.88
CA CYS A 85 3.70 -16.19 -13.72
C CYS A 85 3.16 -17.57 -13.29
N PRO A 86 4.04 -18.61 -13.22
CA PRO A 86 3.56 -19.96 -13.02
C PRO A 86 3.16 -20.30 -11.57
N ASP A 87 3.60 -19.54 -10.56
CA ASP A 87 3.49 -19.97 -9.17
C ASP A 87 3.11 -18.83 -8.21
N ILE A 88 3.99 -17.86 -7.99
CA ILE A 88 3.82 -16.90 -6.89
C ILE A 88 2.61 -15.98 -7.09
N CYS A 89 2.32 -15.54 -8.33
CA CYS A 89 1.21 -14.64 -8.60
C CYS A 89 -0.15 -15.30 -8.34
N PRO A 90 -0.47 -16.49 -8.92
CA PRO A 90 -1.76 -17.13 -8.64
C PRO A 90 -1.91 -17.52 -7.16
N THR A 91 -0.84 -17.96 -6.50
CA THR A 91 -0.85 -18.26 -5.06
C THR A 91 -1.17 -17.01 -4.24
N THR A 92 -0.53 -15.88 -4.54
CA THR A 92 -0.78 -14.61 -3.84
C THR A 92 -2.20 -14.12 -4.05
N LEU A 93 -2.71 -14.11 -5.30
CA LEU A 93 -4.10 -13.68 -5.58
C LEU A 93 -5.14 -14.58 -4.92
N THR A 94 -4.90 -15.90 -4.85
CA THR A 94 -5.75 -16.84 -4.11
C THR A 94 -5.81 -16.45 -2.62
N ASN A 95 -4.67 -16.16 -2.02
CA ASN A 95 -4.60 -15.75 -0.62
C ASN A 95 -5.23 -14.35 -0.40
N MET A 96 -5.05 -13.41 -1.31
CA MET A 96 -5.74 -12.10 -1.28
C MET A 96 -7.26 -12.28 -1.34
N ASN A 97 -7.77 -13.22 -2.16
CA ASN A 97 -9.20 -13.54 -2.19
C ASN A 97 -9.71 -14.14 -0.86
N GLN A 98 -8.89 -14.94 -0.17
CA GLN A 98 -9.25 -15.41 1.17
C GLN A 98 -9.33 -14.25 2.18
N VAL A 99 -8.43 -13.28 2.09
CA VAL A 99 -8.49 -12.06 2.91
C VAL A 99 -9.76 -11.26 2.61
N ALA A 100 -10.10 -11.08 1.32
CA ALA A 100 -11.30 -10.36 0.91
C ALA A 100 -12.61 -10.97 1.46
N LYS A 101 -12.60 -12.29 1.68
CA LYS A 101 -13.75 -13.02 2.25
C LYS A 101 -13.78 -13.02 3.79
N THR A 102 -12.77 -12.47 4.44
CA THR A 102 -12.73 -12.37 5.91
C THR A 102 -13.51 -11.15 6.35
N ALA A 103 -14.42 -11.32 7.32
CA ALA A 103 -15.22 -10.23 7.87
C ALA A 103 -14.35 -9.04 8.33
N GLY A 104 -14.80 -7.83 8.04
CA GLY A 104 -14.10 -6.58 8.35
C GLY A 104 -13.10 -6.12 7.28
N ASN A 105 -13.04 -6.81 6.13
CA ASN A 105 -12.15 -6.44 5.01
C ASN A 105 -12.92 -6.09 3.73
N GLU A 106 -14.23 -5.90 3.83
CA GLU A 106 -15.13 -5.61 2.70
C GLU A 106 -14.87 -4.24 2.07
N ASP A 107 -14.24 -3.33 2.80
CA ASP A 107 -13.88 -1.99 2.37
C ASP A 107 -12.47 -1.89 1.75
N ILE A 108 -11.71 -2.99 1.75
CA ILE A 108 -10.35 -3.02 1.19
C ILE A 108 -10.42 -3.17 -0.35
N LYS A 109 -9.66 -2.37 -1.07
CA LYS A 109 -9.45 -2.52 -2.50
C LYS A 109 -8.27 -3.45 -2.78
N TYR A 110 -8.47 -4.42 -3.66
CA TYR A 110 -7.47 -5.39 -4.07
C TYR A 110 -7.05 -5.10 -5.50
N VAL A 111 -5.79 -4.73 -5.70
CA VAL A 111 -5.30 -4.21 -6.97
C VAL A 111 -4.12 -5.05 -7.45
N PHE A 112 -4.25 -5.61 -8.64
CA PHE A 112 -3.16 -6.25 -9.36
C PHE A 112 -2.58 -5.28 -10.40
N VAL A 113 -1.28 -5.06 -10.41
CA VAL A 113 -0.60 -4.18 -11.37
C VAL A 113 0.32 -5.05 -12.21
N THR A 114 0.10 -5.08 -13.53
CA THR A 114 0.98 -5.87 -14.39
C THR A 114 2.35 -5.24 -14.54
N LEU A 115 3.39 -6.08 -14.53
CA LEU A 115 4.77 -5.73 -14.90
C LEU A 115 5.08 -6.06 -16.37
N ASP A 116 4.12 -6.67 -17.06
CA ASP A 116 4.27 -7.11 -18.46
C ASP A 116 3.13 -6.60 -19.35
N PRO A 117 3.02 -5.29 -19.54
CA PRO A 117 1.92 -4.71 -20.32
C PRO A 117 1.94 -5.12 -21.80
N GLN A 118 3.03 -5.73 -22.30
CA GLN A 118 3.09 -6.23 -23.67
C GLN A 118 2.25 -7.50 -23.86
N ARG A 119 2.26 -8.42 -22.88
CA ARG A 119 1.48 -9.65 -22.94
C ARG A 119 0.13 -9.55 -22.21
N ASP A 120 0.03 -8.66 -21.23
CA ASP A 120 -1.11 -8.52 -20.34
C ASP A 120 -2.02 -7.37 -20.80
N THR A 121 -2.84 -7.65 -21.82
CA THR A 121 -3.89 -6.71 -22.28
C THR A 121 -5.00 -6.56 -21.24
N PRO A 122 -5.83 -5.51 -21.29
CA PRO A 122 -6.97 -5.35 -20.39
C PRO A 122 -7.87 -6.59 -20.36
N GLU A 123 -8.17 -7.19 -21.51
CA GLU A 123 -9.03 -8.36 -21.62
C GLU A 123 -8.43 -9.58 -20.90
N LYS A 124 -7.12 -9.83 -21.09
CA LYS A 124 -6.42 -10.92 -20.38
C LYS A 124 -6.37 -10.68 -18.89
N LEU A 125 -6.14 -9.46 -18.48
CA LEU A 125 -6.13 -9.08 -17.07
C LEU A 125 -7.50 -9.28 -16.45
N LYS A 126 -8.57 -8.93 -17.15
CA LYS A 126 -9.95 -9.16 -16.71
C LYS A 126 -10.21 -10.64 -16.47
N GLU A 127 -9.92 -11.48 -17.45
CA GLU A 127 -10.07 -12.92 -17.32
C GLU A 127 -9.25 -13.47 -16.14
N TYR A 128 -7.99 -13.04 -16.03
CA TYR A 128 -7.07 -13.51 -15.03
C TYR A 128 -7.52 -13.16 -13.60
N VAL A 129 -7.81 -11.88 -13.32
CA VAL A 129 -8.18 -11.47 -11.95
C VAL A 129 -9.59 -11.95 -11.57
N HIS A 130 -10.53 -12.00 -12.51
CA HIS A 130 -11.88 -12.49 -12.26
C HIS A 130 -11.92 -14.00 -11.95
N TYR A 131 -10.93 -14.77 -12.37
CA TYR A 131 -10.78 -16.17 -11.94
C TYR A 131 -10.63 -16.26 -10.40
N PHE A 132 -10.00 -15.28 -9.76
CA PHE A 132 -9.82 -15.26 -8.31
C PHE A 132 -10.98 -14.54 -7.61
N ASN A 133 -11.30 -13.32 -8.07
CA ASN A 133 -12.38 -12.51 -7.52
C ASN A 133 -12.81 -11.43 -8.53
N THR A 134 -14.11 -11.32 -8.77
CA THR A 134 -14.67 -10.33 -9.71
C THR A 134 -14.55 -8.88 -9.22
N ASP A 135 -14.32 -8.68 -7.93
CA ASP A 135 -14.14 -7.35 -7.33
C ASP A 135 -12.68 -6.88 -7.35
N PHE A 136 -11.76 -7.73 -7.83
CA PHE A 136 -10.36 -7.34 -7.99
C PHE A 136 -10.19 -6.35 -9.15
N ILE A 137 -9.36 -5.35 -8.93
CA ILE A 137 -8.96 -4.38 -9.93
C ILE A 137 -7.63 -4.83 -10.53
N ALA A 138 -7.54 -4.85 -11.86
CA ALA A 138 -6.27 -5.09 -12.54
C ALA A 138 -5.88 -3.88 -13.38
N LEU A 139 -4.62 -3.49 -13.30
CA LEU A 139 -4.09 -2.29 -13.93
C LEU A 139 -2.97 -2.64 -14.90
N THR A 140 -3.02 -1.99 -16.06
CA THR A 140 -1.99 -1.98 -17.10
C THR A 140 -1.73 -0.55 -17.58
N GLY A 141 -0.92 -0.38 -18.60
CA GLY A 141 -0.64 0.92 -19.20
C GLY A 141 0.65 0.88 -20.01
N ASP A 142 1.11 2.05 -20.46
CA ASP A 142 2.42 2.14 -21.08
C ASP A 142 3.51 1.71 -20.10
N LYS A 143 4.51 0.97 -20.61
CA LYS A 143 5.62 0.49 -19.79
C LYS A 143 6.25 1.60 -18.95
N LYS A 144 6.39 2.81 -19.51
CA LYS A 144 6.93 3.97 -18.79
C LYS A 144 6.10 4.32 -17.53
N ASN A 145 4.77 4.24 -17.60
CA ASN A 145 3.89 4.55 -16.47
C ASN A 145 3.96 3.44 -15.41
N ILE A 146 4.07 2.18 -15.83
CA ILE A 146 4.29 1.04 -14.94
C ILE A 146 5.65 1.17 -14.24
N ASP A 147 6.73 1.48 -14.98
CA ASP A 147 8.06 1.69 -14.42
C ASP A 147 8.06 2.82 -13.38
N GLN A 148 7.42 3.95 -13.71
CA GLN A 148 7.31 5.10 -12.81
C GLN A 148 6.59 4.73 -11.49
N LEU A 149 5.51 3.96 -11.59
CA LEU A 149 4.80 3.51 -10.39
C LEU A 149 5.64 2.52 -9.60
N ALA A 150 6.21 1.51 -10.25
CA ALA A 150 7.04 0.49 -9.59
C ALA A 150 8.23 1.12 -8.85
N GLU A 151 8.97 2.02 -9.52
CA GLU A 151 10.10 2.75 -8.92
C GLU A 151 9.66 3.57 -7.70
N ALA A 152 8.57 4.32 -7.82
CA ALA A 152 8.07 5.18 -6.74
C ALA A 152 7.70 4.40 -5.48
N VAL A 153 7.25 3.14 -5.62
CA VAL A 153 6.84 2.29 -4.50
C VAL A 153 7.89 1.23 -4.13
N GLY A 154 9.09 1.30 -4.72
CA GLY A 154 10.21 0.41 -4.39
C GLY A 154 10.07 -1.02 -4.92
N VAL A 155 9.29 -1.22 -5.99
CA VAL A 155 9.17 -2.52 -6.67
C VAL A 155 10.23 -2.62 -7.76
N ILE A 156 11.16 -3.56 -7.59
CA ILE A 156 12.22 -3.86 -8.55
C ILE A 156 11.80 -5.10 -9.35
N TYR A 157 12.01 -5.06 -10.66
CA TYR A 157 11.77 -6.20 -11.54
C TYR A 157 12.69 -6.19 -12.75
N GLU A 158 12.89 -7.37 -13.33
CA GLU A 158 13.70 -7.56 -14.53
C GLU A 158 13.11 -8.69 -15.40
N PHE A 159 13.33 -8.59 -16.71
CA PHE A 159 12.96 -9.65 -17.63
C PHE A 159 14.15 -10.62 -17.78
N SER A 160 13.88 -11.93 -17.64
CA SER A 160 14.89 -12.94 -17.95
C SER A 160 15.15 -12.96 -19.46
N ASN A 161 16.42 -12.94 -19.86
CA ASN A 161 16.83 -12.95 -21.27
C ASN A 161 16.75 -14.35 -21.90
N ASN A 162 15.68 -15.08 -21.70
CA ASN A 162 15.44 -16.35 -22.40
C ASN A 162 14.65 -16.05 -23.66
N ASP A 163 15.18 -16.42 -24.81
CA ASP A 163 14.63 -16.29 -26.18
C ASP A 163 13.33 -15.48 -26.36
N SER A 164 13.25 -14.70 -27.41
CA SER A 164 12.26 -13.68 -27.73
C SER A 164 10.77 -14.05 -27.61
N ASN A 165 10.44 -15.32 -27.34
CA ASN A 165 9.07 -15.81 -27.17
C ASN A 165 8.77 -16.44 -25.78
N SER A 166 9.77 -16.62 -24.92
CA SER A 166 9.60 -17.23 -23.59
C SER A 166 10.49 -16.55 -22.57
N TYR A 167 10.00 -15.46 -21.98
CA TYR A 167 10.68 -14.79 -20.87
C TYR A 167 9.84 -14.84 -19.60
N GLU A 168 10.51 -14.81 -18.47
CA GLU A 168 9.92 -14.63 -17.15
C GLU A 168 10.21 -13.22 -16.64
N VAL A 169 9.38 -12.75 -15.72
CA VAL A 169 9.60 -11.48 -15.03
C VAL A 169 9.95 -11.78 -13.58
N ASN A 170 11.23 -11.65 -13.26
CA ASN A 170 11.70 -11.68 -11.88
C ASN A 170 11.30 -10.38 -11.21
N HIS A 171 10.57 -10.44 -10.11
CA HIS A 171 10.10 -9.22 -9.46
C HIS A 171 10.07 -9.34 -7.93
N TYR A 172 10.14 -8.20 -7.28
CA TYR A 172 9.87 -8.09 -5.85
C TYR A 172 8.40 -8.38 -5.58
N SER A 173 8.12 -9.52 -4.94
CA SER A 173 6.78 -10.07 -4.79
C SER A 173 6.08 -9.69 -3.48
N ALA A 174 6.41 -8.53 -2.90
CA ALA A 174 5.70 -8.02 -1.73
C ALA A 174 4.30 -7.52 -2.09
N ILE A 175 3.38 -7.60 -1.13
CA ILE A 175 2.09 -6.92 -1.18
C ILE A 175 2.25 -5.55 -0.53
N LEU A 176 1.83 -4.50 -1.22
CA LEU A 176 1.93 -3.13 -0.78
C LEU A 176 0.63 -2.72 -0.08
N VAL A 177 0.75 -2.16 1.12
CA VAL A 177 -0.39 -1.66 1.90
C VAL A 177 -0.47 -0.15 1.73
N VAL A 178 -1.58 0.31 1.16
CA VAL A 178 -1.86 1.74 0.90
C VAL A 178 -3.00 2.19 1.79
N ASP A 179 -2.81 3.33 2.45
CA ASP A 179 -3.78 3.92 3.37
C ASP A 179 -4.89 4.71 2.63
N PRO A 180 -5.98 5.09 3.33
CA PRO A 180 -7.08 5.87 2.74
C PRO A 180 -6.68 7.26 2.23
N GLN A 181 -5.50 7.77 2.60
CA GLN A 181 -4.96 9.00 2.05
C GLN A 181 -4.22 8.78 0.72
N GLY A 182 -4.10 7.53 0.26
CA GLY A 182 -3.40 7.14 -0.96
C GLY A 182 -1.87 7.10 -0.78
N ARG A 183 -1.41 6.71 0.40
CA ARG A 183 0.02 6.64 0.73
C ARG A 183 0.43 5.20 1.02
N LEU A 184 1.55 4.79 0.49
CA LEU A 184 2.18 3.51 0.83
C LEU A 184 2.68 3.54 2.28
N ARG A 185 2.21 2.57 3.08
CA ARG A 185 2.54 2.42 4.50
C ARG A 185 3.43 1.24 4.80
N ALA A 186 3.30 0.17 4.03
CA ALA A 186 4.07 -1.03 4.31
C ALA A 186 4.19 -1.95 3.10
N HIS A 187 5.21 -2.79 3.13
CA HIS A 187 5.35 -3.98 2.30
C HIS A 187 5.16 -5.22 3.16
N ILE A 188 4.21 -6.08 2.82
CA ILE A 188 4.08 -7.42 3.39
C ILE A 188 4.99 -8.33 2.59
N LEU A 189 6.03 -8.88 3.25
CA LEU A 189 7.02 -9.72 2.60
C LEU A 189 6.48 -11.16 2.42
N PRO A 190 6.89 -11.87 1.35
CA PRO A 190 6.51 -13.27 1.18
C PRO A 190 7.06 -14.14 2.33
N PRO A 191 6.44 -15.30 2.61
CA PRO A 191 5.21 -15.81 2.01
C PRO A 191 3.97 -15.05 2.50
N HIS A 192 2.87 -15.09 1.72
CA HIS A 192 1.64 -14.36 1.97
C HIS A 192 0.45 -15.28 2.35
N PRO A 193 0.50 -16.12 3.39
CA PRO A 193 -0.70 -16.83 3.82
C PRO A 193 -1.77 -15.85 4.28
N ALA A 194 -3.04 -16.13 3.97
CA ALA A 194 -4.15 -15.23 4.26
C ALA A 194 -4.23 -14.83 5.74
N SER A 195 -3.97 -15.77 6.66
CA SER A 195 -3.97 -15.51 8.10
C SER A 195 -2.92 -14.46 8.52
N LYS A 196 -1.72 -14.51 7.91
CA LYS A 196 -0.69 -13.49 8.13
C LYS A 196 -1.16 -12.14 7.61
N MET A 197 -1.70 -12.09 6.39
CA MET A 197 -2.16 -10.83 5.78
C MET A 197 -3.27 -10.18 6.62
N VAL A 198 -4.29 -10.92 7.03
CA VAL A 198 -5.36 -10.42 7.92
C VAL A 198 -4.77 -9.82 9.19
N ASN A 199 -3.89 -10.54 9.87
CA ASN A 199 -3.28 -10.06 11.11
C ASN A 199 -2.44 -8.78 10.89
N VAL A 200 -1.65 -8.74 9.80
CA VAL A 200 -0.84 -7.56 9.45
C VAL A 200 -1.71 -6.34 9.16
N ILE A 201 -2.74 -6.51 8.32
CA ILE A 201 -3.63 -5.42 7.92
C ILE A 201 -4.35 -4.85 9.16
N THR A 202 -4.92 -5.71 10.00
CA THR A 202 -5.57 -5.30 11.25
C THR A 202 -4.62 -4.47 12.11
N LYS A 203 -3.40 -4.97 12.34
CA LYS A 203 -2.43 -4.26 13.18
C LYS A 203 -1.93 -2.96 12.57
N ILE A 204 -1.80 -2.86 11.23
CA ILE A 204 -1.43 -1.62 10.56
C ILE A 204 -2.57 -0.60 10.69
N ARG A 205 -3.82 -1.01 10.51
CA ARG A 205 -5.00 -0.15 10.70
C ARG A 205 -5.07 0.36 12.14
N ASP A 206 -4.93 -0.52 13.12
CA ASP A 206 -4.93 -0.16 14.54
C ASP A 206 -3.79 0.81 14.89
N TYR A 207 -2.59 0.58 14.32
CA TYR A 207 -1.41 1.41 14.59
C TYR A 207 -1.55 2.83 14.03
N TYR A 208 -2.19 2.98 12.88
CA TYR A 208 -2.38 4.30 12.24
C TYR A 208 -3.74 4.95 12.57
N GLY A 209 -4.52 4.36 13.48
CA GLY A 209 -5.69 4.99 14.10
C GLY A 209 -6.95 5.02 13.22
N GLU A 210 -7.14 3.98 12.40
CA GLU A 210 -8.31 3.85 11.52
C GLU A 210 -9.08 2.54 11.77
#